data_26313a2e0d31b3f81c7a69ddac347bb0
#
_entry.id   26313a2e0d31b3f81c7a69ddac347bb0
#
_cell.length_a   1.000
_cell.length_b   1.000
_cell.length_c   1.000
_cell.angle_alpha   90.00
_cell.angle_beta   90.00
_cell.angle_gamma   90.00
#
_symmetry.space_group_name_H-M   'P 1'
#
loop_
_entity.id
_entity.type
_entity.pdbx_description
1 polymer ?
#
loop_
_entity_poly.entity_id
_entity_poly.type
_entity_poly.pdbx_seq_one_letter_code
_entity_poly.pdbx_strand_id
1 'polypeptide(L)'
;MSKENTSGVFKSRALGRAYALQALFQLELNPTSQVPNWENEDFDNEQLAKLSPSESKAAIDFARLLFDGVIDRKEEIDGKINAAFNTNRTVANTDPIDRCILRLATYEMSFVKTPKPVVISQAMELGYRFGDTGSRAFLNGVLDHIN
;
A
#
# COMPACT_ATOMS: atom_id res chain seq x y z
N MET A 1 -6.87 8.71 24.61
CA MET A 1 -5.98 9.23 23.55
C MET A 1 -6.50 10.56 23.05
N SER A 2 -5.62 11.51 22.86
CA SER A 2 -6.00 12.80 22.31
C SER A 2 -6.30 12.70 20.81
N LYS A 3 -7.07 13.65 20.29
CA LYS A 3 -7.32 13.73 18.84
C LYS A 3 -6.03 13.88 18.05
N GLU A 4 -5.02 14.53 18.61
CA GLU A 4 -3.72 14.74 17.97
C GLU A 4 -2.99 13.42 17.73
N ASN A 5 -2.98 12.51 18.71
CA ASN A 5 -2.35 11.20 18.56
C ASN A 5 -3.04 10.35 17.47
N THR A 6 -4.37 10.40 17.44
CA THR A 6 -5.14 9.67 16.41
C THR A 6 -4.84 10.23 15.02
N SER A 7 -4.80 11.55 14.89
CA SER A 7 -4.48 12.22 13.63
C SER A 7 -3.05 11.92 13.18
N GLY A 8 -2.08 11.91 14.12
CA GLY A 8 -0.69 11.62 13.83
C GLY A 8 -0.49 10.18 13.35
N VAL A 9 -1.15 9.21 14.00
CA VAL A 9 -1.12 7.80 13.59
C VAL A 9 -1.71 7.65 12.19
N PHE A 10 -2.82 8.29 11.92
CA PHE A 10 -3.47 8.22 10.61
C PHE A 10 -2.55 8.78 9.51
N LYS A 11 -1.95 9.94 9.74
CA LYS A 11 -1.03 10.57 8.79
C LYS A 11 0.20 9.72 8.52
N SER A 12 0.79 9.16 9.58
CA SER A 12 1.96 8.29 9.47
C SER A 12 1.66 7.05 8.64
N ARG A 13 0.52 6.42 8.88
CA ARG A 13 0.13 5.22 8.13
C ARG A 13 -0.19 5.53 6.67
N ALA A 14 -0.88 6.65 6.41
CA ALA A 14 -1.17 7.07 5.04
C ALA A 14 0.12 7.30 4.25
N LEU A 15 1.09 7.99 4.85
CA LEU A 15 2.38 8.23 4.22
C LEU A 15 3.17 6.93 4.05
N GLY A 16 3.13 6.05 5.06
CA GLY A 16 3.77 4.75 4.99
C GLY A 16 3.24 3.90 3.83
N ARG A 17 1.94 3.91 3.61
CA ARG A 17 1.33 3.21 2.47
C ARG A 17 1.84 3.75 1.13
N ALA A 18 1.95 5.08 1.01
CA ALA A 18 2.45 5.71 -0.21
C ALA A 18 3.92 5.33 -0.48
N TYR A 19 4.75 5.30 0.54
CA TYR A 19 6.14 4.89 0.41
C TYR A 19 6.28 3.41 0.03
N ALA A 20 5.49 2.55 0.68
CA ALA A 20 5.49 1.12 0.35
C ALA A 20 5.07 0.88 -1.10
N LEU A 21 4.05 1.61 -1.56
CA LEU A 21 3.59 1.52 -2.95
C LEU A 21 4.71 1.90 -3.93
N GLN A 22 5.38 3.01 -3.66
CA GLN A 22 6.47 3.48 -4.53
C GLN A 22 7.60 2.46 -4.60
N ALA A 23 7.96 1.87 -3.47
CA ALA A 23 9.00 0.84 -3.41
C ALA A 23 8.60 -0.43 -4.17
N LEU A 24 7.37 -0.88 -4.02
CA LEU A 24 6.87 -2.04 -4.74
C LEU A 24 6.80 -1.78 -6.24
N PHE A 25 6.36 -0.60 -6.62
CA PHE A 25 6.27 -0.23 -8.04
C PHE A 25 7.66 -0.15 -8.68
N GLN A 26 8.63 0.40 -7.97
CA GLN A 26 10.00 0.44 -8.45
C GLN A 26 10.54 -0.98 -8.69
N LEU A 27 10.23 -1.91 -7.81
CA LEU A 27 10.62 -3.31 -7.96
C LEU A 27 9.93 -3.96 -9.17
N GLU A 28 8.69 -3.58 -9.46
CA GLU A 28 7.97 -4.03 -10.67
C GLU A 28 8.68 -3.57 -11.94
N LEU A 29 9.11 -2.31 -11.97
CA LEU A 29 9.79 -1.72 -13.13
C LEU A 29 11.20 -2.26 -13.29
N ASN A 30 11.87 -2.60 -12.21
CA ASN A 30 13.24 -3.10 -12.21
C ASN A 30 13.40 -4.19 -11.16
N PRO A 31 13.12 -5.47 -11.55
CA PRO A 31 13.18 -6.58 -10.59
C PRO A 31 14.55 -6.82 -9.97
N THR A 32 15.61 -6.24 -10.52
CA THR A 32 16.96 -6.34 -9.97
C THR A 32 17.31 -5.21 -9.02
N SER A 33 16.37 -4.29 -8.77
CA SER A 33 16.56 -3.19 -7.82
C SER A 33 16.83 -3.74 -6.43
N GLN A 34 17.68 -3.04 -5.70
CA GLN A 34 17.93 -3.38 -4.30
C GLN A 34 16.73 -3.02 -3.43
N VAL A 35 16.62 -3.68 -2.30
CA VAL A 35 15.64 -3.35 -1.27
C VAL A 35 15.85 -1.89 -0.86
N PRO A 36 14.76 -1.10 -0.71
CA PRO A 36 14.90 0.29 -0.29
C PRO A 36 15.70 0.43 1.01
N ASN A 37 16.52 1.45 1.09
CA ASN A 37 17.18 1.80 2.33
C ASN A 37 16.25 2.67 3.16
N TRP A 38 15.50 2.03 4.05
CA TRP A 38 14.47 2.68 4.86
C TRP A 38 15.03 3.72 5.84
N GLU A 39 16.33 3.68 6.09
CA GLU A 39 16.99 4.61 7.00
C GLU A 39 17.58 5.80 6.27
N ASN A 40 17.65 5.72 4.94
CA ASN A 40 18.20 6.76 4.10
C ASN A 40 17.11 7.64 3.49
N GLU A 41 17.49 8.82 3.08
CA GLU A 41 16.60 9.93 2.78
C GLU A 41 16.06 9.97 1.35
N ASP A 42 15.91 8.80 0.71
CA ASP A 42 15.34 8.70 -0.64
C ASP A 42 13.83 8.88 -0.68
N PHE A 43 13.23 9.26 0.45
CA PHE A 43 11.80 9.50 0.56
C PHE A 43 11.49 10.99 0.48
N ASP A 44 10.24 11.31 0.20
CA ASP A 44 9.76 12.67 0.06
C ASP A 44 9.95 13.45 1.36
N ASN A 45 11.06 14.18 1.45
CA ASN A 45 11.41 14.97 2.62
C ASN A 45 10.39 16.07 2.92
N GLU A 46 9.68 16.55 1.90
CA GLU A 46 8.67 17.58 2.07
C GLU A 46 7.49 17.07 2.91
N GLN A 47 7.03 15.84 2.65
CA GLN A 47 5.97 15.23 3.44
C GLN A 47 6.45 14.86 4.84
N LEU A 48 7.64 14.30 4.96
CA LEU A 48 8.22 13.95 6.25
C LEU A 48 8.44 15.19 7.14
N ALA A 49 8.79 16.32 6.54
CA ALA A 49 9.01 17.56 7.28
C ALA A 49 7.75 18.10 7.97
N LYS A 50 6.57 17.66 7.53
CA LYS A 50 5.29 18.04 8.12
C LYS A 50 4.92 17.20 9.35
N LEU A 51 5.71 16.14 9.62
CA LEU A 51 5.49 15.22 10.73
C LEU A 51 6.51 15.48 11.82
N SER A 52 6.14 15.12 13.05
CA SER A 52 7.12 15.07 14.14
C SER A 52 8.14 13.97 13.87
N PRO A 53 9.31 13.98 14.56
CA PRO A 53 10.28 12.89 14.38
C PRO A 53 9.72 11.51 14.67
N SER A 54 8.87 11.38 15.68
CA SER A 54 8.23 10.09 16.01
C SER A 54 7.23 9.66 14.95
N GLU A 55 6.49 10.60 14.38
CA GLU A 55 5.54 10.32 13.30
C GLU A 55 6.27 9.93 12.01
N SER A 56 7.39 10.60 11.70
CA SER A 56 8.21 10.26 10.54
C SER A 56 8.77 8.84 10.65
N LYS A 57 9.28 8.49 11.84
CA LYS A 57 9.76 7.14 12.09
C LYS A 57 8.65 6.11 11.96
N ALA A 58 7.47 6.42 12.50
CA ALA A 58 6.31 5.52 12.40
C ALA A 58 5.88 5.31 10.94
N ALA A 59 5.93 6.36 10.10
CA ALA A 59 5.60 6.25 8.69
C ALA A 59 6.57 5.29 7.97
N ILE A 60 7.86 5.44 8.21
CA ILE A 60 8.88 4.60 7.58
C ILE A 60 8.80 3.16 8.10
N ASP A 61 8.60 2.97 9.39
CA ASP A 61 8.44 1.63 9.98
C ASP A 61 7.21 0.92 9.38
N PHE A 62 6.12 1.65 9.19
CA PHE A 62 4.92 1.07 8.60
C PHE A 62 5.12 0.74 7.12
N ALA A 63 5.80 1.61 6.37
CA ALA A 63 6.15 1.35 4.98
C ALA A 63 6.96 0.07 4.84
N ARG A 64 7.97 -0.09 5.69
CA ARG A 64 8.82 -1.26 5.71
C ARG A 64 8.04 -2.54 6.05
N LEU A 65 7.18 -2.46 7.05
CA LEU A 65 6.33 -3.58 7.44
C LEU A 65 5.45 -4.05 6.28
N LEU A 66 4.81 -3.11 5.59
CA LEU A 66 3.95 -3.42 4.45
C LEU A 66 4.75 -4.01 3.29
N PHE A 67 5.86 -3.39 2.94
CA PHE A 67 6.71 -3.84 1.84
C PHE A 67 7.22 -5.26 2.09
N ASP A 68 7.82 -5.47 3.25
CA ASP A 68 8.38 -6.78 3.61
C ASP A 68 7.28 -7.86 3.65
N GLY A 69 6.13 -7.51 4.20
CA GLY A 69 5.00 -8.42 4.28
C GLY A 69 4.46 -8.84 2.92
N VAL A 70 4.35 -7.89 1.99
CA VAL A 70 3.90 -8.19 0.62
C VAL A 70 4.90 -9.11 -0.07
N ILE A 71 6.19 -8.84 0.05
CA ILE A 71 7.23 -9.68 -0.56
C ILE A 71 7.19 -11.09 0.02
N ASP A 72 7.11 -11.22 1.34
CA ASP A 72 7.12 -12.51 2.02
C ASP A 72 5.89 -13.37 1.70
N ARG A 73 4.74 -12.73 1.49
CA ARG A 73 3.47 -13.44 1.30
C ARG A 73 2.84 -13.23 -0.07
N LYS A 74 3.66 -12.92 -1.05
CA LYS A 74 3.19 -12.55 -2.39
C LYS A 74 2.28 -13.61 -3.01
N GLU A 75 2.65 -14.88 -2.93
CA GLU A 75 1.86 -15.96 -3.53
C GLU A 75 0.48 -16.08 -2.88
N GLU A 76 0.43 -16.03 -1.57
CA GLU A 76 -0.82 -16.09 -0.81
C GLU A 76 -1.70 -14.88 -1.10
N ILE A 77 -1.10 -13.69 -1.16
CA ILE A 77 -1.79 -12.45 -1.47
C ILE A 77 -2.36 -12.51 -2.90
N ASP A 78 -1.55 -12.90 -3.87
CA ASP A 78 -1.99 -12.99 -5.26
C ASP A 78 -3.12 -14.02 -5.43
N GLY A 79 -3.08 -15.11 -4.67
CA GLY A 79 -4.16 -16.08 -4.65
C GLY A 79 -5.49 -15.48 -4.18
N LYS A 80 -5.45 -14.67 -3.13
CA LYS A 80 -6.64 -13.97 -2.63
C LYS A 80 -7.18 -12.97 -3.66
N ILE A 81 -6.30 -12.24 -4.32
CA ILE A 81 -6.71 -11.26 -5.33
C ILE A 81 -7.32 -11.98 -6.54
N ASN A 82 -6.68 -13.04 -7.02
CA ASN A 82 -7.19 -13.81 -8.15
C ASN A 82 -8.57 -14.40 -7.86
N ALA A 83 -8.79 -14.87 -6.63
CA ALA A 83 -10.09 -15.40 -6.20
C ALA A 83 -11.18 -14.31 -6.14
N ALA A 84 -10.80 -13.06 -5.95
CA ALA A 84 -11.73 -11.94 -5.90
C ALA A 84 -12.18 -11.45 -7.29
N PHE A 85 -11.43 -11.78 -8.33
CA PHE A 85 -11.83 -11.45 -9.70
C PHE A 85 -12.98 -12.38 -10.14
N ASN A 86 -14.01 -11.80 -10.73
CA ASN A 86 -15.16 -12.54 -11.26
C ASN A 86 -15.09 -12.70 -12.77
N THR A 87 -13.91 -12.52 -13.35
CA THR A 87 -13.64 -12.61 -14.79
C THR A 87 -12.35 -13.41 -14.99
N ASN A 88 -11.87 -13.49 -16.22
CA ASN A 88 -10.59 -14.14 -16.54
C ASN A 88 -9.39 -13.26 -16.20
N ARG A 89 -9.61 -12.12 -15.57
CA ARG A 89 -8.52 -11.24 -15.15
C ARG A 89 -7.72 -11.87 -14.01
N THR A 90 -6.41 -11.64 -14.02
CA THR A 90 -5.50 -12.09 -12.97
C THR A 90 -4.63 -10.93 -12.50
N VAL A 91 -3.96 -11.10 -11.38
CA VAL A 91 -2.97 -10.13 -10.90
C VAL A 91 -1.91 -9.89 -11.98
N ALA A 92 -1.48 -10.95 -12.66
CA ALA A 92 -0.42 -10.86 -13.65
C ALA A 92 -0.78 -9.96 -14.85
N ASN A 93 -2.06 -9.89 -15.24
CA ASN A 93 -2.48 -9.05 -16.37
C ASN A 93 -3.16 -7.74 -15.93
N THR A 94 -3.00 -7.37 -14.67
CA THR A 94 -3.48 -6.10 -14.13
C THR A 94 -2.39 -5.04 -14.29
N ASP A 95 -2.79 -3.79 -14.48
CA ASP A 95 -1.86 -2.65 -14.53
C ASP A 95 -0.92 -2.66 -13.33
N PRO A 96 0.39 -2.41 -13.51
CA PRO A 96 1.36 -2.54 -12.41
C PRO A 96 1.05 -1.68 -11.18
N ILE A 97 0.59 -0.45 -11.34
CA ILE A 97 0.23 0.39 -10.18
C ILE A 97 -0.96 -0.23 -9.44
N ASP A 98 -2.01 -0.58 -10.15
CA ASP A 98 -3.19 -1.18 -9.55
C ASP A 98 -2.85 -2.50 -8.87
N ARG A 99 -2.00 -3.30 -9.49
CA ARG A 99 -1.52 -4.56 -8.93
C ARG A 99 -0.81 -4.34 -7.60
N CYS A 100 0.09 -3.36 -7.53
CA CYS A 100 0.80 -3.04 -6.31
C CYS A 100 -0.15 -2.55 -5.21
N ILE A 101 -1.13 -1.72 -5.56
CA ILE A 101 -2.13 -1.23 -4.59
C ILE A 101 -2.96 -2.40 -4.07
N LEU A 102 -3.40 -3.30 -4.94
CA LEU A 102 -4.15 -4.48 -4.53
C LEU A 102 -3.37 -5.36 -3.57
N ARG A 103 -2.08 -5.56 -3.84
CA ARG A 103 -1.21 -6.36 -2.97
C ARG A 103 -1.06 -5.72 -1.59
N LEU A 104 -0.81 -4.41 -1.54
CA LEU A 104 -0.70 -3.69 -0.27
C LEU A 104 -1.99 -3.78 0.54
N ALA A 105 -3.11 -3.48 -0.10
CA ALA A 105 -4.40 -3.48 0.57
C ALA A 105 -4.77 -4.87 1.08
N THR A 106 -4.55 -5.90 0.27
CA THR A 106 -4.83 -7.27 0.65
C THR A 106 -3.99 -7.70 1.85
N TYR A 107 -2.70 -7.36 1.84
CA TYR A 107 -1.82 -7.64 2.97
C TYR A 107 -2.32 -6.95 4.24
N GLU A 108 -2.67 -5.68 4.15
CA GLU A 108 -3.11 -4.91 5.30
C GLU A 108 -4.41 -5.46 5.89
N MET A 109 -5.38 -5.84 5.06
CA MET A 109 -6.63 -6.44 5.52
C MET A 109 -6.39 -7.80 6.17
N SER A 110 -5.56 -8.62 5.55
CA SER A 110 -5.43 -10.04 5.93
C SER A 110 -4.47 -10.26 7.09
N PHE A 111 -3.40 -9.49 7.20
CA PHE A 111 -2.31 -9.74 8.13
C PHE A 111 -2.10 -8.63 9.16
N VAL A 112 -2.35 -7.39 8.81
CA VAL A 112 -2.30 -6.27 9.77
C VAL A 112 -3.64 -6.14 10.49
N LYS A 113 -4.70 -6.62 9.86
CA LYS A 113 -6.06 -6.59 10.39
C LYS A 113 -6.63 -5.19 10.52
N THR A 114 -6.20 -4.27 9.67
CA THR A 114 -6.84 -2.97 9.54
C THR A 114 -8.27 -3.16 9.03
N PRO A 115 -9.26 -2.45 9.59
CA PRO A 115 -10.65 -2.60 9.13
C PRO A 115 -10.80 -2.38 7.63
N LYS A 116 -11.55 -3.23 6.97
CA LYS A 116 -11.73 -3.20 5.52
C LYS A 116 -12.14 -1.83 4.97
N PRO A 117 -13.11 -1.11 5.58
CA PRO A 117 -13.47 0.21 5.07
C PRO A 117 -12.31 1.19 5.05
N VAL A 118 -11.42 1.13 6.04
CA VAL A 118 -10.24 1.99 6.10
C VAL A 118 -9.27 1.63 4.98
N VAL A 119 -9.01 0.33 4.78
CA VAL A 119 -8.09 -0.13 3.75
C VAL A 119 -8.59 0.26 2.36
N ILE A 120 -9.87 0.06 2.08
CA ILE A 120 -10.46 0.42 0.79
C ILE A 120 -10.36 1.92 0.54
N SER A 121 -10.71 2.73 1.55
CA SER A 121 -10.61 4.19 1.44
C SER A 121 -9.19 4.63 1.11
N GLN A 122 -8.19 4.06 1.79
CA GLN A 122 -6.79 4.40 1.55
C GLN A 122 -6.29 3.90 0.20
N ALA A 123 -6.73 2.73 -0.23
CA ALA A 123 -6.39 2.21 -1.55
C ALA A 123 -6.97 3.10 -2.66
N MET A 124 -8.18 3.59 -2.49
CA MET A 124 -8.79 4.53 -3.43
C MET A 124 -8.03 5.84 -3.51
N GLU A 125 -7.52 6.33 -2.37
CA GLU A 125 -6.69 7.52 -2.33
C GLU A 125 -5.38 7.31 -3.10
N LEU A 126 -4.75 6.15 -2.94
CA LEU A 126 -3.55 5.81 -3.70
C LEU A 126 -3.86 5.69 -5.20
N GLY A 127 -5.00 5.10 -5.55
CA GLY A 127 -5.44 5.01 -6.93
C GLY A 127 -5.67 6.37 -7.57
N TYR A 128 -6.21 7.31 -6.80
CA TYR A 128 -6.40 8.68 -7.26
C TYR A 128 -5.05 9.38 -7.51
N ARG A 129 -4.08 9.18 -6.62
CA ARG A 129 -2.79 9.87 -6.71
C ARG A 129 -1.84 9.25 -7.75
N PHE A 130 -1.82 7.94 -7.87
CA PHE A 130 -0.80 7.22 -8.63
C PHE A 130 -1.34 6.42 -9.80
N GLY A 131 -2.61 6.07 -9.79
CA GLY A 131 -3.24 5.31 -10.85
C GLY A 131 -3.80 6.19 -11.97
N ASP A 132 -4.53 5.58 -12.88
CA ASP A 132 -5.21 6.31 -13.95
C ASP A 132 -6.72 6.41 -13.67
N THR A 133 -7.47 6.93 -14.64
CA THR A 133 -8.86 7.33 -14.46
C THR A 133 -9.78 6.22 -13.96
N GLY A 134 -9.51 4.97 -14.35
CA GLY A 134 -10.35 3.83 -13.98
C GLY A 134 -9.94 3.15 -12.67
N SER A 135 -8.80 3.55 -12.07
CA SER A 135 -8.22 2.81 -10.94
C SER A 135 -9.14 2.76 -9.73
N ARG A 136 -9.75 3.88 -9.36
CA ARG A 136 -10.58 3.93 -8.14
C ARG A 136 -11.74 2.94 -8.19
N ALA A 137 -12.50 2.95 -9.28
CA ALA A 137 -13.63 2.04 -9.43
C ALA A 137 -13.18 0.59 -9.49
N PHE A 138 -12.10 0.32 -10.21
CA PHE A 138 -11.54 -1.03 -10.32
C PHE A 138 -11.08 -1.55 -8.96
N LEU A 139 -10.30 -0.76 -8.23
CA LEU A 139 -9.78 -1.16 -6.92
C LEU A 139 -10.91 -1.41 -5.92
N ASN A 140 -11.88 -0.51 -5.88
CA ASN A 140 -13.03 -0.68 -4.98
C ASN A 140 -13.78 -1.98 -5.27
N GLY A 141 -14.01 -2.26 -6.55
CA GLY A 141 -14.73 -3.47 -6.96
C GLY A 141 -14.02 -4.75 -6.57
N VAL A 142 -12.70 -4.80 -6.75
CA VAL A 142 -11.91 -5.99 -6.40
C VAL A 142 -11.80 -6.15 -4.89
N LEU A 143 -11.41 -5.08 -4.19
CA LEU A 143 -11.16 -5.14 -2.75
C LEU A 143 -12.40 -5.49 -1.95
N ASP A 144 -13.57 -5.09 -2.44
CA ASP A 144 -14.84 -5.41 -1.78
C ASP A 144 -15.08 -6.92 -1.72
N HIS A 145 -14.49 -7.69 -2.64
CA HIS A 145 -14.66 -9.14 -2.73
C HIS A 145 -13.50 -9.93 -2.08
N ILE A 146 -12.54 -9.27 -1.48
CA ILE A 146 -11.46 -9.96 -0.77
C ILE A 146 -11.93 -10.34 0.63
N ASN A 147 -11.70 -11.60 0.98
CA ASN A 147 -12.08 -12.15 2.28
C ASN A 147 -10.92 -12.16 3.25
#